data_c9a802485a151b293d53a5eb8898fc7d
#
_entry.id   c9a802485a151b293d53a5eb8898fc7d
#
_cell.length_a   1.000
_cell.length_b   1.000
_cell.length_c   1.000
_cell.angle_alpha   90.00
_cell.angle_beta   90.00
_cell.angle_gamma   90.00
#
_symmetry.space_group_name_H-M   'P 1'
#
loop_
_entity.id
_entity.type
_entity.pdbx_description
1 polymer ?
#
loop_
_entity_poly.entity_id
_entity_poly.type
_entity_poly.pdbx_seq_one_letter_code
_entity_poly.pdbx_strand_id
1 'polypeptide(L)'
;MKTTLSIGVLAALCLSACASSGPITAATPGPAASAGSKVLTVFAAASLTGAFGDIGKRFESANPGVKILFNFAGSQALRTQIELGAAADVFAPANTGEVDTLVAGKLVISETARIFLTNQLVVVLPAKNSAELKSLADLSKPRLKIVLAAKEVPVGNYAAQALGKLDASLGAGFKDRVLANVVSYENDVKQVVAKVQLGEADAGIVYTSDAVAAPDLKKIEIPADSNVLARYPLAPLAQSKNPALARSFIAAVLSAEGQAILQRWGFAPIR
;
A
#
# COMPACT_ATOMS: atom_id res chain seq x y z
N MET A 1 28.20 -64.63 28.39
CA MET A 1 29.52 -64.64 29.00
C MET A 1 29.70 -63.38 29.78
N LYS A 2 29.49 -63.45 31.08
CA LYS A 2 30.59 -63.29 32.06
C LYS A 2 31.11 -61.88 32.07
N THR A 3 31.21 -61.12 33.07
CA THR A 3 31.22 -61.24 34.52
C THR A 3 31.52 -59.88 35.11
N THR A 4 30.82 -59.54 36.13
CA THR A 4 31.14 -59.31 37.56
C THR A 4 31.81 -57.98 37.89
N LEU A 5 31.23 -57.22 38.83
CA LEU A 5 31.38 -57.25 40.30
C LEU A 5 32.52 -56.33 40.76
N SER A 6 32.38 -55.38 41.65
CA SER A 6 32.34 -55.35 43.11
C SER A 6 32.48 -53.93 43.61
N ILE A 7 31.70 -53.40 44.53
CA ILE A 7 31.71 -53.40 45.99
C ILE A 7 32.85 -52.62 46.65
N GLY A 8 32.49 -51.69 47.53
CA GLY A 8 33.32 -51.18 48.60
C GLY A 8 32.88 -49.74 49.01
N VAL A 9 32.02 -49.48 49.90
CA VAL A 9 31.93 -49.52 51.37
C VAL A 9 32.77 -48.45 52.09
N LEU A 10 32.02 -47.69 52.85
CA LEU A 10 32.16 -47.17 54.25
C LEU A 10 32.68 -45.77 54.46
N ALA A 11 31.81 -44.89 54.88
CA ALA A 11 31.62 -44.25 56.20
C ALA A 11 32.67 -43.22 56.68
N ALA A 12 32.19 -42.06 57.00
CA ALA A 12 32.31 -41.52 58.38
C ALA A 12 31.63 -40.14 58.46
N LEU A 13 30.86 -40.00 59.52
CA LEU A 13 30.29 -38.77 60.06
C LEU A 13 31.36 -37.71 60.38
N CYS A 14 31.05 -36.44 60.17
CA CYS A 14 31.37 -35.37 61.12
C CYS A 14 30.33 -34.23 60.98
N LEU A 15 29.53 -34.03 62.02
CA LEU A 15 28.74 -32.82 62.24
C LEU A 15 29.70 -31.67 62.48
N SER A 16 29.44 -30.53 61.82
CA SER A 16 29.81 -29.21 62.31
C SER A 16 28.80 -28.21 61.84
N ALA A 17 27.96 -27.76 62.74
CA ALA A 17 27.09 -26.63 62.57
C ALA A 17 27.90 -25.34 62.60
N CYS A 18 27.84 -24.57 61.52
CA CYS A 18 28.19 -23.15 61.54
C CYS A 18 27.10 -22.38 60.85
N ALA A 19 26.29 -21.69 61.64
CA ALA A 19 25.38 -20.67 61.15
C ALA A 19 26.18 -19.46 60.62
N SER A 20 26.07 -19.20 59.29
CA SER A 20 26.50 -17.94 58.71
C SER A 20 25.32 -17.35 57.96
N SER A 21 24.77 -16.28 58.58
CA SER A 21 23.82 -15.36 57.95
C SER A 21 24.51 -14.66 56.76
N GLY A 22 24.28 -15.19 55.55
CA GLY A 22 24.66 -14.52 54.31
C GLY A 22 23.66 -13.44 53.93
N PRO A 23 24.08 -12.35 53.31
CA PRO A 23 23.19 -11.25 52.89
C PRO A 23 22.23 -11.77 51.82
N ILE A 24 20.96 -11.41 51.96
CA ILE A 24 19.91 -11.62 50.96
C ILE A 24 20.29 -10.76 49.72
N THR A 25 20.88 -11.41 48.73
CA THR A 25 21.05 -10.81 47.40
C THR A 25 19.66 -10.62 46.80
N ALA A 26 19.25 -9.36 46.66
CA ALA A 26 18.07 -8.99 45.88
C ALA A 26 18.22 -9.57 44.46
N ALA A 27 17.25 -10.38 44.06
CA ALA A 27 17.17 -10.90 42.71
C ALA A 27 17.08 -9.73 41.73
N THR A 28 18.12 -9.56 40.93
CA THR A 28 18.11 -8.67 39.74
C THR A 28 16.95 -9.11 38.85
N PRO A 29 16.04 -8.18 38.45
CA PRO A 29 15.01 -8.55 37.47
C PRO A 29 15.70 -9.06 36.24
N GLY A 30 15.43 -10.31 35.89
CA GLY A 30 15.91 -10.89 34.62
C GLY A 30 15.43 -10.05 33.43
N PRO A 31 16.13 -10.08 32.30
CA PRO A 31 15.75 -9.32 31.11
C PRO A 31 14.29 -9.67 30.77
N ALA A 32 13.46 -8.64 30.71
CA ALA A 32 12.06 -8.78 30.29
C ALA A 32 12.04 -9.60 28.99
N ALA A 33 11.27 -10.66 28.98
CA ALA A 33 11.08 -11.50 27.81
C ALA A 33 10.77 -10.57 26.62
N SER A 34 11.57 -10.61 25.60
CA SER A 34 11.35 -9.90 24.33
C SER A 34 9.95 -10.26 23.85
N ALA A 35 8.99 -9.37 24.04
CA ALA A 35 7.65 -9.54 23.52
C ALA A 35 7.80 -9.71 22.00
N GLY A 36 7.47 -10.89 21.47
CA GLY A 36 7.60 -11.21 20.06
C GLY A 36 7.03 -10.07 19.20
N SER A 37 7.78 -9.68 18.19
CA SER A 37 7.40 -8.60 17.27
C SER A 37 5.98 -8.86 16.72
N LYS A 38 5.06 -7.92 16.94
CA LYS A 38 3.72 -7.96 16.37
C LYS A 38 3.79 -7.48 14.91
N VAL A 39 3.32 -8.30 13.99
CA VAL A 39 3.32 -7.97 12.57
C VAL A 39 1.92 -7.55 12.13
N LEU A 40 1.81 -6.38 11.51
CA LEU A 40 0.60 -5.89 10.85
C LEU A 40 0.79 -6.00 9.34
N THR A 41 -0.07 -6.72 8.65
CA THR A 41 -0.04 -6.84 7.19
C THR A 41 -1.06 -5.90 6.55
N VAL A 42 -0.58 -4.98 5.70
CA VAL A 42 -1.39 -3.96 5.04
C VAL A 42 -1.34 -4.17 3.54
N PHE A 43 -2.47 -4.45 2.93
CA PHE A 43 -2.64 -4.49 1.48
C PHE A 43 -3.10 -3.12 0.99
N ALA A 44 -2.31 -2.46 0.17
CA ALA A 44 -2.56 -1.09 -0.26
C ALA A 44 -2.31 -0.89 -1.76
N ALA A 45 -3.12 -0.06 -2.39
CA ALA A 45 -2.95 0.32 -3.79
C ALA A 45 -1.52 0.81 -4.06
N ALA A 46 -0.94 0.44 -5.20
CA ALA A 46 0.43 0.78 -5.58
C ALA A 46 0.73 2.29 -5.52
N SER A 47 -0.26 3.15 -5.80
CA SER A 47 -0.15 4.61 -5.66
C SER A 47 0.15 5.08 -4.23
N LEU A 48 -0.18 4.29 -3.20
CA LEU A 48 0.05 4.61 -1.78
C LEU A 48 1.47 4.30 -1.30
N THR A 49 2.32 3.67 -2.11
CA THR A 49 3.63 3.16 -1.69
C THR A 49 4.46 4.18 -0.92
N GLY A 50 4.61 5.41 -1.44
CA GLY A 50 5.42 6.44 -0.80
C GLY A 50 4.81 6.92 0.52
N ALA A 51 3.54 7.34 0.48
CA ALA A 51 2.85 7.89 1.63
C ALA A 51 2.71 6.84 2.77
N PHE A 52 2.31 5.62 2.43
CA PHE A 52 2.16 4.54 3.43
C PHE A 52 3.51 4.07 3.96
N GLY A 53 4.57 4.12 3.14
CA GLY A 53 5.93 3.88 3.61
C GLY A 53 6.34 4.86 4.72
N ASP A 54 6.05 6.16 4.55
CA ASP A 54 6.34 7.19 5.55
C ASP A 54 5.45 7.06 6.80
N ILE A 55 4.14 6.83 6.61
CA ILE A 55 3.21 6.59 7.72
C ILE A 55 3.63 5.32 8.49
N GLY A 56 4.01 4.26 7.79
CA GLY A 56 4.44 3.00 8.39
C GLY A 56 5.68 3.16 9.26
N LYS A 57 6.71 3.81 8.76
CA LYS A 57 7.94 4.10 9.54
C LYS A 57 7.62 4.87 10.83
N ARG A 58 6.73 5.86 10.73
CA ARG A 58 6.33 6.66 11.86
C ARG A 58 5.50 5.86 12.87
N PHE A 59 4.57 5.04 12.37
CA PHE A 59 3.77 4.16 13.21
C PHE A 59 4.64 3.15 13.97
N GLU A 60 5.60 2.51 13.29
CA GLU A 60 6.57 1.60 13.92
C GLU A 60 7.40 2.30 14.99
N SER A 61 7.85 3.53 14.72
CA SER A 61 8.61 4.34 15.71
C SER A 61 7.78 4.68 16.95
N ALA A 62 6.48 4.93 16.79
CA ALA A 62 5.57 5.21 17.90
C ALA A 62 5.08 3.94 18.64
N ASN A 63 5.30 2.75 18.08
CA ASN A 63 4.84 1.47 18.61
C ASN A 63 6.00 0.45 18.65
N PRO A 64 6.93 0.56 19.61
CA PRO A 64 8.07 -0.37 19.70
C PRO A 64 7.62 -1.83 19.75
N GLY A 65 8.27 -2.69 18.96
CA GLY A 65 7.91 -4.11 18.82
C GLY A 65 6.80 -4.39 17.79
N VAL A 66 6.31 -3.38 17.07
CA VAL A 66 5.42 -3.55 15.92
C VAL A 66 6.22 -3.45 14.63
N LYS A 67 5.88 -4.30 13.66
CA LYS A 67 6.40 -4.27 12.29
C LYS A 67 5.23 -4.26 11.31
N ILE A 68 5.31 -3.40 10.28
CA ILE A 68 4.29 -3.36 9.22
C ILE A 68 4.88 -4.04 7.97
N LEU A 69 4.15 -4.99 7.43
CA LEU A 69 4.40 -5.57 6.12
C LEU A 69 3.40 -5.01 5.13
N PHE A 70 3.90 -4.27 4.15
CA PHE A 70 3.07 -3.76 3.07
C PHE A 70 3.11 -4.70 1.87
N ASN A 71 1.93 -4.94 1.29
CA ASN A 71 1.78 -5.51 -0.05
C ASN A 71 1.18 -4.43 -0.95
N PHE A 72 1.99 -3.87 -1.86
CA PHE A 72 1.58 -2.84 -2.80
C PHE A 72 1.39 -3.44 -4.19
N ALA A 73 0.17 -3.34 -4.72
CA ALA A 73 -0.17 -3.84 -6.05
C ALA A 73 -1.40 -3.11 -6.61
N GLY A 74 -1.88 -3.53 -7.78
CA GLY A 74 -3.19 -3.14 -8.28
C GLY A 74 -4.29 -3.59 -7.31
N SER A 75 -5.26 -2.70 -7.05
CA SER A 75 -6.30 -2.94 -6.04
C SER A 75 -7.12 -4.20 -6.30
N GLN A 76 -7.42 -4.50 -7.57
CA GLN A 76 -8.11 -5.72 -7.98
C GLN A 76 -7.31 -6.99 -7.67
N ALA A 77 -5.99 -6.95 -7.84
CA ALA A 77 -5.12 -8.09 -7.54
C ALA A 77 -5.06 -8.34 -6.03
N LEU A 78 -4.97 -7.27 -5.23
CA LEU A 78 -5.00 -7.37 -3.77
C LEU A 78 -6.34 -7.91 -3.25
N ARG A 79 -7.46 -7.42 -3.80
CA ARG A 79 -8.79 -7.96 -3.50
C ARG A 79 -8.87 -9.46 -3.79
N THR A 80 -8.42 -9.87 -4.97
CA THR A 80 -8.41 -11.30 -5.35
C THR A 80 -7.56 -12.13 -4.39
N GLN A 81 -6.39 -11.63 -3.97
CA GLN A 81 -5.58 -12.32 -2.96
C GLN A 81 -6.32 -12.48 -1.63
N ILE A 82 -7.05 -11.45 -1.18
CA ILE A 82 -7.86 -11.51 0.04
C ILE A 82 -8.98 -12.54 -0.10
N GLU A 83 -9.69 -12.56 -1.23
CA GLU A 83 -10.75 -13.55 -1.53
C GLU A 83 -10.22 -14.98 -1.54
N LEU A 84 -8.96 -15.16 -1.98
CA LEU A 84 -8.28 -16.46 -1.96
C LEU A 84 -7.66 -16.80 -0.59
N GLY A 85 -7.90 -15.98 0.44
CA GLY A 85 -7.49 -16.28 1.81
C GLY A 85 -6.12 -15.73 2.20
N ALA A 86 -5.53 -14.82 1.44
CA ALA A 86 -4.30 -14.16 1.86
C ALA A 86 -4.48 -13.43 3.18
N ALA A 87 -3.56 -13.67 4.13
CA ALA A 87 -3.60 -13.05 5.44
C ALA A 87 -3.24 -11.56 5.34
N ALA A 88 -4.22 -10.69 5.53
CA ALA A 88 -4.04 -9.27 5.66
C ALA A 88 -4.89 -8.73 6.81
N ASP A 89 -4.46 -7.61 7.39
CA ASP A 89 -5.15 -6.96 8.52
C ASP A 89 -5.92 -5.72 8.05
N VAL A 90 -5.36 -4.99 7.08
CA VAL A 90 -5.92 -3.74 6.56
C VAL A 90 -5.89 -3.76 5.03
N PHE A 91 -6.95 -3.24 4.41
CA PHE A 91 -7.06 -3.06 2.98
C PHE A 91 -7.31 -1.59 2.61
N ALA A 92 -6.51 -1.04 1.70
CA ALA A 92 -6.54 0.34 1.24
C ALA A 92 -6.49 0.42 -0.31
N PRO A 93 -7.59 0.14 -1.01
CA PRO A 93 -7.63 0.20 -2.47
C PRO A 93 -7.82 1.63 -2.99
N ALA A 94 -7.65 1.81 -4.31
CA ALA A 94 -7.80 3.09 -4.99
C ALA A 94 -9.24 3.35 -5.52
N ASN A 95 -10.19 2.51 -5.18
CA ASN A 95 -11.62 2.73 -5.47
C ASN A 95 -12.49 2.03 -4.43
N THR A 96 -13.76 2.43 -4.35
CA THR A 96 -14.74 1.86 -3.42
C THR A 96 -15.20 0.47 -3.84
N GLY A 97 -15.30 0.19 -5.14
CA GLY A 97 -15.82 -1.08 -5.67
C GLY A 97 -15.07 -2.32 -5.17
N GLU A 98 -13.76 -2.20 -4.91
CA GLU A 98 -12.98 -3.30 -4.35
C GLU A 98 -13.35 -3.61 -2.89
N VAL A 99 -13.68 -2.58 -2.09
CA VAL A 99 -14.19 -2.78 -0.73
C VAL A 99 -15.62 -3.28 -0.76
N ASP A 100 -16.48 -2.75 -1.65
CA ASP A 100 -17.87 -3.18 -1.77
C ASP A 100 -17.95 -4.68 -2.10
N THR A 101 -17.05 -5.17 -2.96
CA THR A 101 -16.92 -6.60 -3.27
C THR A 101 -16.55 -7.43 -2.03
N LEU A 102 -15.59 -6.97 -1.23
CA LEU A 102 -15.20 -7.66 0.01
C LEU A 102 -16.28 -7.60 1.09
N VAL A 103 -17.07 -6.53 1.13
CA VAL A 103 -18.25 -6.43 2.01
C VAL A 103 -19.29 -7.46 1.63
N ALA A 104 -19.59 -7.60 0.32
CA ALA A 104 -20.50 -8.62 -0.18
C ALA A 104 -20.00 -10.05 0.15
N GLY A 105 -18.69 -10.27 0.11
CA GLY A 105 -18.01 -11.50 0.53
C GLY A 105 -17.87 -11.68 2.04
N LYS A 106 -18.35 -10.73 2.88
CA LYS A 106 -18.21 -10.73 4.36
C LYS A 106 -16.76 -10.71 4.84
N LEU A 107 -15.82 -10.27 4.00
CA LEU A 107 -14.40 -10.12 4.32
C LEU A 107 -14.07 -8.75 4.91
N VAL A 108 -14.97 -7.77 4.74
CA VAL A 108 -14.95 -6.44 5.37
C VAL A 108 -16.32 -6.18 5.99
N ILE A 109 -16.34 -5.56 7.17
CA ILE A 109 -17.58 -5.10 7.82
C ILE A 109 -17.86 -3.67 7.29
N SER A 110 -19.01 -3.47 6.62
CA SER A 110 -19.34 -2.24 5.89
C SER A 110 -19.12 -0.96 6.71
N GLU A 111 -19.58 -0.97 7.97
CA GLU A 111 -19.53 0.19 8.88
C GLU A 111 -18.11 0.57 9.31
N THR A 112 -17.13 -0.29 9.02
CA THR A 112 -15.71 -0.03 9.37
C THR A 112 -14.94 0.65 8.25
N ALA A 113 -15.44 0.59 7.02
CA ALA A 113 -14.81 1.23 5.87
C ALA A 113 -14.94 2.76 5.94
N ARG A 114 -13.86 3.47 5.67
CA ARG A 114 -13.81 4.94 5.66
C ARG A 114 -13.10 5.41 4.41
N ILE A 115 -13.71 6.35 3.68
CA ILE A 115 -12.95 7.10 2.67
C ILE A 115 -11.96 7.98 3.42
N PHE A 116 -10.69 7.94 3.09
CA PHE A 116 -9.64 8.66 3.83
C PHE A 116 -8.89 9.69 3.00
N LEU A 117 -8.99 9.62 1.67
CA LEU A 117 -8.43 10.59 0.73
C LEU A 117 -9.11 10.51 -0.63
N THR A 118 -8.83 11.52 -1.45
CA THR A 118 -9.18 11.54 -2.87
C THR A 118 -7.94 11.77 -3.72
N ASN A 119 -8.03 11.44 -5.02
CA ASN A 119 -6.97 11.66 -5.99
C ASN A 119 -7.57 12.04 -7.34
N GLN A 120 -6.77 12.62 -8.23
CA GLN A 120 -7.16 12.98 -9.58
C GLN A 120 -6.18 12.37 -10.59
N LEU A 121 -6.57 12.34 -11.85
CA LEU A 121 -5.73 11.86 -12.92
C LEU A 121 -4.91 12.99 -13.53
N VAL A 122 -3.75 12.64 -14.07
CA VAL A 122 -2.86 13.48 -14.82
C VAL A 122 -2.21 12.67 -15.94
N VAL A 123 -1.91 13.28 -17.06
CA VAL A 123 -1.06 12.67 -18.08
C VAL A 123 0.38 12.95 -17.72
N VAL A 124 1.22 11.91 -17.75
CA VAL A 124 2.68 12.02 -17.56
C VAL A 124 3.42 11.71 -18.87
N LEU A 125 4.51 12.43 -19.08
CA LEU A 125 5.37 12.33 -20.25
C LEU A 125 6.82 12.13 -19.77
N PRO A 126 7.67 11.48 -20.58
CA PRO A 126 9.11 11.42 -20.30
C PRO A 126 9.72 12.82 -20.16
N ALA A 127 10.79 12.96 -19.37
CA ALA A 127 11.52 14.21 -19.19
C ALA A 127 11.92 14.87 -20.52
N LYS A 128 12.39 14.06 -21.49
CA LYS A 128 12.77 14.54 -22.84
C LYS A 128 11.56 14.96 -23.67
N ASN A 129 10.40 14.31 -23.49
CA ASN A 129 9.22 14.52 -24.33
C ASN A 129 9.52 14.56 -25.84
N SER A 130 10.15 13.50 -26.33
CA SER A 130 10.60 13.43 -27.73
C SER A 130 9.45 13.45 -28.75
N ALA A 131 8.23 13.09 -28.33
CA ALA A 131 7.01 13.18 -29.13
C ALA A 131 6.42 14.61 -29.15
N GLU A 132 7.03 15.59 -28.47
CA GLU A 132 6.62 17.00 -28.40
C GLU A 132 5.14 17.20 -28.03
N LEU A 133 4.64 16.41 -27.09
CA LEU A 133 3.26 16.52 -26.61
C LEU A 133 3.14 17.78 -25.71
N LYS A 134 2.18 18.66 -26.03
CA LYS A 134 1.95 19.93 -25.35
C LYS A 134 0.56 20.08 -24.76
N SER A 135 -0.39 19.28 -25.26
CA SER A 135 -1.79 19.34 -24.87
C SER A 135 -2.42 17.96 -24.86
N LEU A 136 -3.61 17.83 -24.24
CA LEU A 136 -4.40 16.60 -24.27
C LEU A 136 -4.76 16.18 -25.68
N ALA A 137 -5.04 17.16 -26.59
CA ALA A 137 -5.38 16.88 -27.98
C ALA A 137 -4.28 16.11 -28.72
N ASP A 138 -3.02 16.33 -28.31
CA ASP A 138 -1.86 15.67 -28.91
C ASP A 138 -1.85 14.16 -28.69
N LEU A 139 -2.53 13.65 -27.65
CA LEU A 139 -2.62 12.22 -27.36
C LEU A 139 -3.30 11.43 -28.48
N SER A 140 -4.10 12.10 -29.32
CA SER A 140 -4.78 11.48 -30.47
C SER A 140 -3.93 11.47 -31.76
N LYS A 141 -2.71 12.02 -31.74
CA LYS A 141 -1.77 11.95 -32.87
C LYS A 141 -1.42 10.49 -33.17
N PRO A 142 -1.35 10.09 -34.42
CA PRO A 142 -1.03 8.70 -34.75
C PRO A 142 0.42 8.34 -34.43
N ARG A 143 0.65 7.06 -34.20
CA ARG A 143 1.98 6.47 -33.93
C ARG A 143 2.63 6.84 -32.61
N LEU A 144 1.86 7.38 -31.66
CA LEU A 144 2.32 7.50 -30.28
C LEU A 144 2.37 6.13 -29.60
N LYS A 145 3.21 6.03 -28.60
CA LYS A 145 3.24 4.90 -27.66
C LYS A 145 2.63 5.37 -26.34
N ILE A 146 1.38 5.05 -26.13
CA ILE A 146 0.69 5.34 -24.88
C ILE A 146 0.65 4.07 -24.02
N VAL A 147 0.88 4.22 -22.73
CA VAL A 147 0.73 3.15 -21.75
C VAL A 147 -0.35 3.51 -20.74
N LEU A 148 -1.27 2.59 -20.49
CA LEU A 148 -2.33 2.72 -19.51
C LEU A 148 -2.30 1.53 -18.56
N ALA A 149 -2.96 1.63 -17.43
CA ALA A 149 -3.29 0.43 -16.65
C ALA A 149 -4.48 -0.31 -17.28
N ALA A 150 -4.57 -1.61 -17.05
CA ALA A 150 -5.69 -2.42 -17.53
C ALA A 150 -7.02 -1.91 -16.94
N LYS A 151 -8.13 -2.18 -17.62
CA LYS A 151 -9.47 -1.66 -17.24
C LYS A 151 -9.94 -2.15 -15.86
N GLU A 152 -9.44 -3.27 -15.40
CA GLU A 152 -9.70 -3.85 -14.08
C GLU A 152 -8.98 -3.10 -12.96
N VAL A 153 -7.89 -2.41 -13.29
CA VAL A 153 -7.13 -1.58 -12.36
C VAL A 153 -7.86 -0.26 -12.16
N PRO A 154 -8.02 0.25 -10.93
CA PRO A 154 -8.76 1.49 -10.69
C PRO A 154 -8.35 2.66 -11.60
N VAL A 155 -7.05 2.95 -11.73
CA VAL A 155 -6.55 4.04 -12.59
C VAL A 155 -6.85 3.83 -14.07
N GLY A 156 -6.83 2.59 -14.55
CA GLY A 156 -7.20 2.26 -15.93
C GLY A 156 -8.68 2.49 -16.22
N ASN A 157 -9.54 2.10 -15.27
CA ASN A 157 -10.98 2.39 -15.34
C ASN A 157 -11.24 3.90 -15.35
N TYR A 158 -10.61 4.65 -14.44
CA TYR A 158 -10.73 6.10 -14.37
C TYR A 158 -10.17 6.80 -15.62
N ALA A 159 -9.07 6.33 -16.17
CA ALA A 159 -8.51 6.85 -17.42
C ALA A 159 -9.50 6.69 -18.58
N ALA A 160 -10.13 5.52 -18.71
CA ALA A 160 -11.15 5.27 -19.74
C ALA A 160 -12.37 6.19 -19.59
N GLN A 161 -12.79 6.50 -18.35
CA GLN A 161 -13.87 7.45 -18.07
C GLN A 161 -13.46 8.89 -18.42
N ALA A 162 -12.25 9.34 -18.01
CA ALA A 162 -11.75 10.67 -18.31
C ALA A 162 -11.60 10.89 -19.82
N LEU A 163 -11.06 9.91 -20.55
CA LEU A 163 -10.98 9.96 -22.01
C LEU A 163 -12.36 10.05 -22.66
N GLY A 164 -13.37 9.35 -22.13
CA GLY A 164 -14.75 9.47 -22.61
C GLY A 164 -15.36 10.85 -22.38
N LYS A 165 -15.06 11.50 -21.25
CA LYS A 165 -15.48 12.88 -20.99
C LYS A 165 -14.78 13.88 -21.92
N LEU A 166 -13.53 13.64 -22.27
CA LEU A 166 -12.76 14.48 -23.18
C LEU A 166 -13.29 14.44 -24.63
N ASP A 167 -14.03 13.41 -25.03
CA ASP A 167 -14.72 13.38 -26.33
C ASP A 167 -15.62 14.59 -26.55
N ALA A 168 -16.25 15.11 -25.49
CA ALA A 168 -17.12 16.27 -25.57
C ALA A 168 -16.36 17.58 -25.90
N SER A 169 -15.13 17.71 -25.42
CA SER A 169 -14.31 18.93 -25.60
C SER A 169 -13.28 18.84 -26.70
N LEU A 170 -12.77 17.64 -27.02
CA LEU A 170 -11.72 17.41 -27.99
C LEU A 170 -12.23 16.75 -29.29
N GLY A 171 -13.55 16.57 -29.40
CA GLY A 171 -14.23 16.04 -30.57
C GLY A 171 -14.48 14.53 -30.51
N ALA A 172 -15.60 14.11 -31.08
CA ALA A 172 -16.05 12.73 -31.10
C ALA A 172 -14.95 11.78 -31.62
N GLY A 173 -14.81 10.63 -30.94
CA GLY A 173 -13.80 9.62 -31.23
C GLY A 173 -12.39 9.99 -30.76
N PHE A 174 -12.21 11.05 -29.96
CA PHE A 174 -10.91 11.35 -29.34
C PHE A 174 -10.40 10.17 -28.52
N LYS A 175 -11.26 9.62 -27.64
CA LYS A 175 -10.96 8.44 -26.83
C LYS A 175 -10.45 7.28 -27.70
N ASP A 176 -11.16 6.97 -28.79
CA ASP A 176 -10.81 5.82 -29.64
C ASP A 176 -9.46 6.03 -30.33
N ARG A 177 -9.16 7.25 -30.77
CA ARG A 177 -7.85 7.60 -31.33
C ARG A 177 -6.73 7.48 -30.30
N VAL A 178 -6.97 7.89 -29.05
CA VAL A 178 -6.00 7.70 -27.95
C VAL A 178 -5.80 6.23 -27.65
N LEU A 179 -6.89 5.45 -27.56
CA LEU A 179 -6.81 4.00 -27.29
C LEU A 179 -6.12 3.23 -28.43
N ALA A 180 -6.23 3.69 -29.66
CA ALA A 180 -5.50 3.11 -30.82
C ALA A 180 -3.97 3.28 -30.69
N ASN A 181 -3.50 4.22 -29.89
CA ASN A 181 -2.08 4.44 -29.58
C ASN A 181 -1.58 3.64 -28.39
N VAL A 182 -2.47 2.90 -27.67
CA VAL A 182 -2.05 2.13 -26.49
C VAL A 182 -1.29 0.91 -26.90
N VAL A 183 -0.03 0.85 -26.50
CA VAL A 183 0.89 -0.26 -26.84
C VAL A 183 0.94 -1.30 -25.72
N SER A 184 0.49 -0.96 -24.52
CA SER A 184 0.56 -1.86 -23.37
C SER A 184 -0.42 -1.44 -22.28
N TYR A 185 -0.98 -2.45 -21.58
CA TYR A 185 -1.85 -2.30 -20.41
C TYR A 185 -1.19 -2.93 -19.19
N GLU A 186 -1.02 -2.15 -18.12
CA GLU A 186 -0.25 -2.53 -16.93
C GLU A 186 -1.13 -3.02 -15.79
N ASN A 187 -0.57 -3.85 -14.92
CA ASN A 187 -1.28 -4.44 -13.79
C ASN A 187 -1.44 -3.49 -12.60
N ASP A 188 -0.71 -2.39 -12.57
CA ASP A 188 -0.81 -1.31 -11.59
C ASP A 188 -0.23 0.01 -12.13
N VAL A 189 -0.46 1.12 -11.40
CA VAL A 189 -0.04 2.46 -11.83
C VAL A 189 1.47 2.67 -11.78
N LYS A 190 2.20 1.98 -10.91
CA LYS A 190 3.66 2.14 -10.83
C LYS A 190 4.37 1.57 -12.05
N GLN A 191 3.81 0.54 -12.66
CA GLN A 191 4.30 0.01 -13.93
C GLN A 191 4.08 1.01 -15.07
N VAL A 192 2.93 1.73 -15.09
CA VAL A 192 2.70 2.83 -16.04
C VAL A 192 3.76 3.92 -15.87
N VAL A 193 3.98 4.39 -14.63
CA VAL A 193 5.01 5.40 -14.32
C VAL A 193 6.39 4.94 -14.80
N ALA A 194 6.77 3.72 -14.46
CA ALA A 194 8.10 3.17 -14.80
C ALA A 194 8.35 3.15 -16.31
N LYS A 195 7.38 2.72 -17.12
CA LYS A 195 7.52 2.69 -18.59
C LYS A 195 7.69 4.08 -19.18
N VAL A 196 6.97 5.08 -18.63
CA VAL A 196 7.14 6.48 -19.06
C VAL A 196 8.50 7.02 -18.63
N GLN A 197 8.96 6.75 -17.40
CA GLN A 197 10.28 7.18 -16.92
C GLN A 197 11.43 6.57 -17.74
N LEU A 198 11.31 5.32 -18.12
CA LEU A 198 12.30 4.63 -18.97
C LEU A 198 12.26 5.09 -20.44
N GLY A 199 11.26 5.90 -20.85
CA GLY A 199 11.09 6.34 -22.23
C GLY A 199 10.58 5.23 -23.17
N GLU A 200 10.03 4.16 -22.63
CA GLU A 200 9.37 3.09 -23.39
C GLU A 200 8.02 3.53 -23.96
N ALA A 201 7.42 4.56 -23.35
CA ALA A 201 6.18 5.20 -23.76
C ALA A 201 6.33 6.72 -23.87
N ASP A 202 5.58 7.33 -24.79
CA ASP A 202 5.52 8.77 -24.99
C ASP A 202 4.59 9.45 -23.98
N ALA A 203 3.59 8.73 -23.47
CA ALA A 203 2.65 9.20 -22.46
C ALA A 203 2.03 8.05 -21.65
N GLY A 204 1.57 8.39 -20.44
CA GLY A 204 0.74 7.53 -19.60
C GLY A 204 -0.27 8.35 -18.82
N ILE A 205 -1.37 7.73 -18.38
CA ILE A 205 -2.35 8.35 -17.49
C ILE A 205 -2.20 7.71 -16.11
N VAL A 206 -1.89 8.53 -15.12
CA VAL A 206 -1.61 8.13 -13.74
C VAL A 206 -2.34 9.04 -12.76
N TYR A 207 -2.18 8.84 -11.46
CA TYR A 207 -2.69 9.78 -10.47
C TYR A 207 -1.73 10.94 -10.22
N THR A 208 -2.26 12.07 -9.74
CA THR A 208 -1.46 13.23 -9.32
C THR A 208 -0.39 12.84 -8.29
N SER A 209 -0.72 11.95 -7.35
CA SER A 209 0.23 11.44 -6.37
C SER A 209 1.41 10.67 -6.99
N ASP A 210 1.18 9.97 -8.11
CA ASP A 210 2.26 9.28 -8.82
C ASP A 210 3.17 10.26 -9.53
N ALA A 211 2.61 11.34 -10.10
CA ALA A 211 3.39 12.41 -10.70
C ALA A 211 4.19 13.22 -9.68
N VAL A 212 3.69 13.36 -8.43
CA VAL A 212 4.46 13.93 -7.31
C VAL A 212 5.62 13.00 -6.92
N ALA A 213 5.39 11.69 -6.93
CA ALA A 213 6.43 10.70 -6.64
C ALA A 213 7.49 10.56 -7.74
N ALA A 214 7.21 11.07 -8.95
CA ALA A 214 8.10 11.02 -10.12
C ALA A 214 8.32 12.44 -10.69
N PRO A 215 9.06 13.31 -9.96
CA PRO A 215 9.18 14.74 -10.29
C PRO A 215 9.97 15.01 -11.59
N ASP A 216 10.67 14.03 -12.12
CA ASP A 216 11.37 14.06 -13.40
C ASP A 216 10.43 14.00 -14.61
N LEU A 217 9.20 13.52 -14.43
CA LEU A 217 8.21 13.44 -15.50
C LEU A 217 7.56 14.79 -15.76
N LYS A 218 7.34 15.13 -17.02
CA LYS A 218 6.47 16.24 -17.42
C LYS A 218 5.01 15.87 -17.27
N LYS A 219 4.16 16.88 -17.11
CA LYS A 219 2.72 16.67 -16.86
C LYS A 219 1.86 17.48 -17.83
N ILE A 220 0.73 16.92 -18.22
CA ILE A 220 -0.39 17.65 -18.84
C ILE A 220 -1.60 17.41 -17.94
N GLU A 221 -2.14 18.48 -17.38
CA GLU A 221 -3.30 18.42 -16.48
C GLU A 221 -4.58 18.07 -17.26
N ILE A 222 -5.43 17.25 -16.63
CA ILE A 222 -6.78 16.97 -17.14
C ILE A 222 -7.74 17.95 -16.47
N PRO A 223 -8.52 18.76 -17.24
CA PRO A 223 -9.49 19.70 -16.68
C PRO A 223 -10.45 19.03 -15.70
N ALA A 224 -10.85 19.76 -14.64
CA ALA A 224 -11.63 19.21 -13.53
C ALA A 224 -12.98 18.61 -13.96
N ASP A 225 -13.63 19.18 -14.96
CA ASP A 225 -14.90 18.71 -15.55
C ASP A 225 -14.74 17.38 -16.32
N SER A 226 -13.57 17.16 -16.91
CA SER A 226 -13.23 15.94 -17.63
C SER A 226 -12.48 14.92 -16.77
N ASN A 227 -11.98 15.33 -15.60
CA ASN A 227 -11.28 14.44 -14.68
C ASN A 227 -12.24 13.51 -13.93
N VAL A 228 -11.68 12.54 -13.23
CA VAL A 228 -12.39 11.62 -12.34
C VAL A 228 -11.79 11.73 -10.94
N LEU A 229 -12.67 11.93 -9.96
CA LEU A 229 -12.25 11.97 -8.56
C LEU A 229 -12.21 10.54 -8.02
N ALA A 230 -11.00 10.01 -7.88
CA ALA A 230 -10.77 8.71 -7.25
C ALA A 230 -10.94 8.83 -5.74
N ARG A 231 -11.76 7.97 -5.14
CA ARG A 231 -12.02 7.90 -3.69
C ARG A 231 -11.39 6.65 -3.13
N TYR A 232 -10.51 6.82 -2.16
CA TYR A 232 -9.77 5.72 -1.54
C TYR A 232 -10.40 5.34 -0.20
N PRO A 233 -10.98 4.15 -0.09
CA PRO A 233 -11.41 3.62 1.19
C PRO A 233 -10.27 2.96 1.94
N LEU A 234 -10.44 2.84 3.25
CA LEU A 234 -9.54 2.15 4.18
C LEU A 234 -10.40 1.32 5.12
N ALA A 235 -10.14 0.03 5.24
CA ALA A 235 -10.92 -0.86 6.05
C ALA A 235 -10.06 -1.93 6.73
N PRO A 236 -10.37 -2.31 7.99
CA PRO A 236 -9.83 -3.52 8.59
C PRO A 236 -10.51 -4.74 7.95
N LEU A 237 -9.79 -5.84 7.79
CA LEU A 237 -10.36 -7.10 7.35
C LEU A 237 -11.05 -7.83 8.51
N ALA A 238 -12.20 -8.46 8.24
CA ALA A 238 -12.98 -9.18 9.24
C ALA A 238 -12.20 -10.35 9.86
N GLN A 239 -11.28 -10.95 9.11
CA GLN A 239 -10.45 -12.09 9.54
C GLN A 239 -9.07 -11.66 10.05
N SER A 240 -8.86 -10.36 10.31
CA SER A 240 -7.59 -9.84 10.85
C SER A 240 -7.22 -10.58 12.14
N LYS A 241 -5.98 -11.05 12.22
CA LYS A 241 -5.41 -11.64 13.44
C LYS A 241 -4.99 -10.57 14.45
N ASN A 242 -4.91 -9.31 14.02
CA ASN A 242 -4.46 -8.16 14.81
C ASN A 242 -5.48 -7.01 14.80
N PRO A 243 -6.78 -7.24 15.14
CA PRO A 243 -7.82 -6.24 14.91
C PRO A 243 -7.63 -4.94 15.68
N ALA A 244 -7.03 -4.99 16.87
CA ALA A 244 -6.70 -3.78 17.64
C ALA A 244 -5.59 -2.97 16.96
N LEU A 245 -4.55 -3.64 16.46
CA LEU A 245 -3.43 -3.01 15.77
C LEU A 245 -3.87 -2.42 14.41
N ALA A 246 -4.73 -3.14 13.69
CA ALA A 246 -5.34 -2.64 12.45
C ALA A 246 -6.10 -1.33 12.68
N ARG A 247 -6.94 -1.27 13.73
CA ARG A 247 -7.66 -0.03 14.11
C ARG A 247 -6.69 1.10 14.49
N SER A 248 -5.62 0.80 15.23
CA SER A 248 -4.61 1.79 15.60
C SER A 248 -3.89 2.36 14.38
N PHE A 249 -3.53 1.51 13.42
CA PHE A 249 -2.93 1.96 12.15
C PHE A 249 -3.90 2.82 11.33
N ILE A 250 -5.16 2.40 11.21
CA ILE A 250 -6.20 3.20 10.54
C ILE A 250 -6.35 4.56 11.21
N ALA A 251 -6.37 4.61 12.54
CA ALA A 251 -6.43 5.87 13.29
C ALA A 251 -5.20 6.76 13.01
N ALA A 252 -3.99 6.18 12.91
CA ALA A 252 -2.79 6.91 12.53
C ALA A 252 -2.86 7.48 11.11
N VAL A 253 -3.38 6.73 10.14
CA VAL A 253 -3.62 7.23 8.76
C VAL A 253 -4.60 8.38 8.74
N LEU A 254 -5.66 8.31 9.55
CA LEU A 254 -6.72 9.33 9.64
C LEU A 254 -6.33 10.53 10.51
N SER A 255 -5.26 10.46 11.29
CA SER A 255 -4.80 11.56 12.14
C SER A 255 -4.37 12.77 11.30
N ALA A 256 -4.35 13.96 11.92
CA ALA A 256 -3.87 15.18 11.28
C ALA A 256 -2.46 15.00 10.66
N GLU A 257 -1.59 14.24 11.33
CA GLU A 257 -0.26 13.96 10.87
C GLU A 257 -0.23 12.97 9.69
N GLY A 258 -1.01 11.89 9.74
CA GLY A 258 -1.18 10.96 8.63
C GLY A 258 -1.72 11.68 7.39
N GLN A 259 -2.72 12.54 7.58
CA GLN A 259 -3.28 13.35 6.50
C GLN A 259 -2.26 14.36 5.92
N ALA A 260 -1.43 14.98 6.76
CA ALA A 260 -0.35 15.86 6.29
C ALA A 260 0.70 15.10 5.46
N ILE A 261 1.01 13.85 5.82
CA ILE A 261 1.88 12.99 5.01
C ILE A 261 1.24 12.73 3.65
N LEU A 262 -0.03 12.31 3.61
CA LEU A 262 -0.76 12.04 2.37
C LEU A 262 -0.80 13.26 1.45
N GLN A 263 -1.05 14.46 2.00
CA GLN A 263 -1.04 15.71 1.23
C GLN A 263 0.33 16.00 0.58
N ARG A 264 1.43 15.79 1.30
CA ARG A 264 2.79 15.97 0.74
C ARG A 264 3.05 15.03 -0.45
N TRP A 265 2.40 13.87 -0.48
CA TRP A 265 2.46 12.93 -1.58
C TRP A 265 1.43 13.22 -2.69
N GLY A 266 0.75 14.39 -2.66
CA GLY A 266 -0.16 14.83 -3.71
C GLY A 266 -1.58 14.28 -3.62
N PHE A 267 -1.94 13.62 -2.54
CA PHE A 267 -3.33 13.24 -2.27
C PHE A 267 -4.13 14.43 -1.73
N ALA A 268 -5.42 14.47 -2.01
CA ALA A 268 -6.32 15.49 -1.47
C ALA A 268 -7.13 14.93 -0.29
N PRO A 269 -7.35 15.73 0.78
CA PRO A 269 -8.20 15.33 1.90
C PRO A 269 -9.66 15.21 1.45
N ILE A 270 -10.45 14.48 2.24
CA ILE A 270 -11.91 14.45 2.06
C ILE A 270 -12.46 15.83 2.49
N ARG A 271 -13.23 16.44 1.62
CA ARG A 271 -14.02 17.65 1.91
C ARG A 271 -15.40 17.26 2.35
#